data_9872e6db7ba450003fdad6becdccb784
#
_entry.id   9872e6db7ba450003fdad6becdccb784
#
_cell.length_a   1.000
_cell.length_b   1.000
_cell.length_c   1.000
_cell.angle_alpha   90.00
_cell.angle_beta   90.00
_cell.angle_gamma   90.00
#
_symmetry.space_group_name_H-M   'P 1'
#
loop_
_entity.id
_entity.type
_entity.pdbx_description
1 polymer ?
#
loop_
_entity_poly.entity_id
_entity_poly.type
_entity_poly.pdbx_seq_one_letter_code
_entity_poly.pdbx_strand_id
1 'polypeptide(L)'
;TLTAQENYKSQRAQAVKKKVELEDSVEPIFSEIFRLYYISPQQAKETIEELFQQGSGDGSFTPIQITEEITTRSIIVRGKEKDLDVVDKVIKEIDIRTKQVLIEAFIVEANSDFERALGTRLGGYYQNKGRVAGGVAGTSSGSGTDVDLNDAGNLGSATDSITNFAATGASSGIGLLRRTTTGVLKAEITALETLGMGKTISNPKVFTLDNQVATVTQGEEIPYQTTSEGTTSTSFKEAALKLEVTPSIIGDGNVLLTIQVNNDTPNRAAGSDEPPINKMEIVTKLLVADGDIVVIGGIKKNVIA
;
A
#
# COMPACT_ATOMS: atom_id res chain seq x y z
N THR A 1 2.90 -28.66 69.44
CA THR A 1 1.95 -27.51 69.59
C THR A 1 1.75 -26.78 68.27
N LEU A 2 2.74 -26.73 67.39
CA LEU A 2 2.63 -26.11 66.05
C LEU A 2 1.70 -26.90 65.13
N THR A 3 1.74 -28.20 65.09
CA THR A 3 0.89 -29.09 64.29
C THR A 3 -0.59 -29.04 64.67
N ALA A 4 -0.92 -28.76 65.93
CA ALA A 4 -2.30 -28.61 66.41
C ALA A 4 -2.93 -27.27 65.92
N GLN A 5 -2.14 -26.19 65.79
CA GLN A 5 -2.57 -24.92 65.26
C GLN A 5 -2.76 -24.97 63.70
N GLU A 6 -1.93 -25.69 63.02
CA GLU A 6 -2.08 -25.89 61.57
C GLU A 6 -3.30 -26.75 61.24
N ASN A 7 -3.55 -27.82 62.01
CA ASN A 7 -4.75 -28.63 61.88
C ASN A 7 -6.03 -27.83 62.13
N TYR A 8 -6.01 -26.98 63.20
CA TYR A 8 -7.16 -26.12 63.47
C TYR A 8 -7.43 -25.06 62.37
N LYS A 9 -6.37 -24.48 61.83
CA LYS A 9 -6.50 -23.55 60.69
C LYS A 9 -7.03 -24.24 59.44
N SER A 10 -6.57 -25.46 59.13
CA SER A 10 -7.03 -26.22 57.98
C SER A 10 -8.48 -26.70 58.14
N GLN A 11 -8.90 -27.13 59.33
CA GLN A 11 -10.27 -27.50 59.63
C GLN A 11 -11.23 -26.28 59.57
N ARG A 12 -10.77 -25.12 60.04
CA ARG A 12 -11.54 -23.87 59.94
C ARG A 12 -11.68 -23.40 58.50
N ALA A 13 -10.62 -23.52 57.70
CA ALA A 13 -10.65 -23.21 56.27
C ALA A 13 -11.57 -24.16 55.48
N GLN A 14 -11.58 -25.45 55.82
CA GLN A 14 -12.50 -26.42 55.26
C GLN A 14 -13.95 -26.21 55.66
N ALA A 15 -14.19 -25.81 56.92
CA ALA A 15 -15.53 -25.50 57.42
C ALA A 15 -16.09 -24.22 56.78
N VAL A 16 -15.24 -23.21 56.55
CA VAL A 16 -15.63 -21.99 55.83
C VAL A 16 -15.89 -22.29 54.36
N LYS A 17 -15.05 -23.10 53.69
CA LYS A 17 -15.31 -23.55 52.33
C LYS A 17 -16.62 -24.32 52.18
N LYS A 18 -16.89 -25.26 53.11
CA LYS A 18 -18.14 -26.02 53.12
C LYS A 18 -19.37 -25.15 53.40
N LYS A 19 -19.22 -24.10 54.22
CA LYS A 19 -20.31 -23.16 54.51
C LYS A 19 -20.61 -22.27 53.31
N VAL A 20 -19.60 -21.82 52.59
CA VAL A 20 -19.73 -21.06 51.34
C VAL A 20 -20.35 -21.94 50.25
N GLU A 21 -19.93 -23.21 50.14
CA GLU A 21 -20.51 -24.16 49.17
C GLU A 21 -21.99 -24.47 49.48
N LEU A 22 -22.39 -24.55 50.75
CA LEU A 22 -23.77 -24.75 51.18
C LEU A 22 -24.63 -23.48 50.94
N GLU A 23 -24.12 -22.32 51.22
CA GLU A 23 -24.79 -21.04 50.91
C GLU A 23 -24.93 -20.87 49.43
N ASP A 24 -23.91 -21.21 48.63
CA ASP A 24 -23.92 -21.17 47.17
C ASP A 24 -24.92 -22.16 46.53
N SER A 25 -25.18 -23.30 47.17
CA SER A 25 -26.14 -24.29 46.66
C SER A 25 -27.60 -23.96 46.96
N VAL A 26 -27.88 -23.00 47.84
CA VAL A 26 -29.24 -22.58 48.25
C VAL A 26 -29.70 -21.31 47.53
N GLU A 27 -28.79 -20.54 46.96
CA GLU A 27 -29.17 -19.34 46.20
C GLU A 27 -29.97 -19.71 44.93
N PRO A 28 -31.17 -19.15 44.72
CA PRO A 28 -31.97 -19.44 43.53
C PRO A 28 -31.27 -18.91 42.29
N ILE A 29 -31.36 -19.71 41.19
CA ILE A 29 -30.83 -19.35 39.92
C ILE A 29 -31.93 -18.66 39.08
N PHE A 30 -31.66 -17.47 38.61
CA PHE A 30 -32.54 -16.68 37.78
C PHE A 30 -32.04 -16.65 36.32
N SER A 31 -32.96 -16.37 35.40
CA SER A 31 -32.64 -16.11 34.02
C SER A 31 -33.13 -14.72 33.66
N GLU A 32 -32.26 -13.90 33.12
CA GLU A 32 -32.57 -12.54 32.68
C GLU A 32 -32.18 -12.31 31.27
N ILE A 33 -33.01 -11.52 30.53
CA ILE A 33 -32.79 -11.19 29.14
C ILE A 33 -32.30 -9.75 29.05
N PHE A 34 -31.09 -9.56 28.50
CA PHE A 34 -30.50 -8.26 28.27
C PHE A 34 -30.56 -7.94 26.78
N ARG A 35 -31.25 -6.87 26.43
CA ARG A 35 -31.33 -6.38 25.05
C ARG A 35 -30.18 -5.43 24.79
N LEU A 36 -29.46 -5.67 23.67
CA LEU A 36 -28.31 -4.88 23.24
C LEU A 36 -28.69 -3.95 22.09
N TYR A 37 -28.17 -2.72 22.13
CA TYR A 37 -28.47 -1.70 21.15
C TYR A 37 -27.31 -1.47 20.17
N TYR A 38 -26.09 -1.45 20.64
CA TYR A 38 -24.90 -1.07 19.86
C TYR A 38 -23.91 -2.22 19.68
N ILE A 39 -23.63 -2.97 20.72
CA ILE A 39 -22.72 -4.11 20.69
C ILE A 39 -23.40 -5.37 20.12
N SER A 40 -22.62 -6.25 19.49
CA SER A 40 -23.14 -7.53 19.04
C SER A 40 -23.35 -8.51 20.21
N PRO A 41 -24.39 -9.37 20.18
CA PRO A 41 -24.61 -10.37 21.21
C PRO A 41 -23.41 -11.30 21.44
N GLN A 42 -22.73 -11.69 20.35
CA GLN A 42 -21.56 -12.53 20.41
C GLN A 42 -20.40 -11.85 21.18
N GLN A 43 -20.10 -10.60 20.86
CA GLN A 43 -19.05 -9.84 21.51
C GLN A 43 -19.35 -9.58 23.00
N ALA A 44 -20.62 -9.29 23.33
CA ALA A 44 -21.06 -9.14 24.72
C ALA A 44 -20.89 -10.44 25.51
N LYS A 45 -21.27 -11.58 24.92
CA LYS A 45 -21.09 -12.91 25.50
C LYS A 45 -19.62 -13.19 25.80
N GLU A 46 -18.74 -13.04 24.79
CA GLU A 46 -17.30 -13.27 24.94
C GLU A 46 -16.69 -12.42 26.07
N THR A 47 -17.04 -11.12 26.10
CA THR A 47 -16.55 -10.19 27.14
C THR A 47 -17.00 -10.59 28.54
N ILE A 48 -18.25 -10.99 28.68
CA ILE A 48 -18.80 -11.38 29.99
C ILE A 48 -18.25 -12.74 30.43
N GLU A 49 -18.16 -13.72 29.52
CA GLU A 49 -17.56 -15.03 29.84
C GLU A 49 -16.09 -14.88 30.28
N GLU A 50 -15.31 -14.05 29.60
CA GLU A 50 -13.91 -13.78 29.95
C GLU A 50 -13.78 -13.12 31.33
N LEU A 51 -14.67 -12.19 31.68
CA LEU A 51 -14.71 -11.55 33.00
C LEU A 51 -14.93 -12.57 34.11
N PHE A 52 -15.83 -13.52 33.92
CA PHE A 52 -16.16 -14.53 34.93
C PHE A 52 -15.17 -15.69 34.97
N GLN A 53 -14.49 -16.01 33.88
CA GLN A 53 -13.41 -17.00 33.82
C GLN A 53 -12.17 -16.57 34.62
N GLN A 54 -11.79 -15.28 34.58
CA GLN A 54 -10.63 -14.78 35.35
C GLN A 54 -10.83 -14.79 36.84
N GLY A 55 -12.08 -14.83 37.33
CA GLY A 55 -12.39 -14.91 38.78
C GLY A 55 -12.34 -16.30 39.39
N SER A 56 -12.31 -17.36 38.57
CA SER A 56 -12.30 -18.76 39.02
C SER A 56 -10.91 -19.35 38.84
N GLY A 57 -10.11 -19.33 39.91
CA GLY A 57 -8.74 -19.85 39.92
C GLY A 57 -8.61 -21.38 39.74
N ASP A 58 -9.68 -22.08 39.41
CA ASP A 58 -9.71 -23.49 39.06
C ASP A 58 -10.70 -23.67 37.89
N GLY A 59 -10.21 -24.00 36.70
CA GLY A 59 -10.83 -23.95 35.40
C GLY A 59 -12.06 -24.81 35.15
N SER A 60 -12.93 -25.04 36.14
CA SER A 60 -14.03 -26.00 36.07
C SER A 60 -15.45 -25.44 36.33
N PHE A 61 -15.62 -24.19 36.73
CA PHE A 61 -16.96 -23.69 37.02
C PHE A 61 -17.18 -22.26 36.55
N THR A 62 -17.97 -22.10 35.48
CA THR A 62 -18.54 -20.80 35.10
C THR A 62 -19.82 -20.57 35.91
N PRO A 63 -19.87 -19.56 36.80
CA PRO A 63 -21.03 -19.29 37.67
C PRO A 63 -22.25 -18.84 36.89
N ILE A 64 -22.11 -18.51 35.62
CA ILE A 64 -23.18 -18.04 34.73
C ILE A 64 -23.20 -18.84 33.43
N GLN A 65 -24.40 -18.98 32.86
CA GLN A 65 -24.60 -19.50 31.50
C GLN A 65 -25.16 -18.40 30.62
N ILE A 66 -24.52 -18.18 29.45
CA ILE A 66 -24.90 -17.13 28.52
C ILE A 66 -25.31 -17.77 27.21
N THR A 67 -26.50 -17.40 26.72
CA THR A 67 -26.99 -17.77 25.41
C THR A 67 -27.24 -16.52 24.61
N GLU A 68 -26.69 -16.47 23.40
CA GLU A 68 -26.88 -15.36 22.47
C GLU A 68 -28.10 -15.58 21.56
N GLU A 69 -28.86 -14.52 21.32
CA GLU A 69 -29.94 -14.49 20.35
C GLU A 69 -29.70 -13.33 19.38
N ILE A 70 -29.26 -13.70 18.18
CA ILE A 70 -28.82 -12.74 17.15
C ILE A 70 -30.01 -11.96 16.58
N THR A 71 -31.15 -12.65 16.37
CA THR A 71 -32.32 -12.07 15.70
C THR A 71 -32.93 -10.91 16.49
N THR A 72 -32.97 -11.04 17.82
CA THR A 72 -33.50 -10.02 18.72
C THR A 72 -32.42 -9.12 19.32
N ARG A 73 -31.17 -9.35 18.98
CA ARG A 73 -30.00 -8.65 19.55
C ARG A 73 -29.99 -8.69 21.07
N SER A 74 -30.15 -9.88 21.62
CA SER A 74 -30.30 -10.08 23.07
C SER A 74 -29.37 -11.18 23.54
N ILE A 75 -28.98 -11.11 24.80
CA ILE A 75 -28.33 -12.22 25.50
C ILE A 75 -29.23 -12.66 26.66
N ILE A 76 -29.27 -13.96 26.87
CA ILE A 76 -30.00 -14.57 27.96
C ILE A 76 -28.92 -15.06 28.93
N VAL A 77 -28.92 -14.50 30.12
CA VAL A 77 -27.95 -14.85 31.15
C VAL A 77 -28.68 -15.59 32.29
N ARG A 78 -28.15 -16.75 32.62
CA ARG A 78 -28.64 -17.56 33.73
C ARG A 78 -27.58 -17.64 34.81
N GLY A 79 -27.92 -17.21 36.03
CA GLY A 79 -26.99 -17.16 37.15
C GLY A 79 -27.64 -16.73 38.45
N LYS A 80 -26.83 -16.44 39.45
CA LYS A 80 -27.28 -15.88 40.71
C LYS A 80 -27.61 -14.40 40.57
N GLU A 81 -28.47 -13.87 41.41
CA GLU A 81 -28.87 -12.46 41.39
C GLU A 81 -27.67 -11.48 41.42
N LYS A 82 -26.69 -11.78 42.28
CA LYS A 82 -25.45 -10.96 42.35
C LYS A 82 -24.65 -10.93 41.06
N ASP A 83 -24.58 -12.06 40.35
CA ASP A 83 -23.86 -12.17 39.07
C ASP A 83 -24.63 -11.46 37.98
N LEU A 84 -25.96 -11.53 37.98
CA LEU A 84 -26.82 -10.81 37.04
C LEU A 84 -26.72 -9.29 37.22
N ASP A 85 -26.61 -8.78 38.44
CA ASP A 85 -26.37 -7.37 38.75
C ASP A 85 -25.01 -6.90 38.17
N VAL A 86 -23.98 -7.74 38.27
CA VAL A 86 -22.67 -7.44 37.68
C VAL A 86 -22.77 -7.39 36.15
N VAL A 87 -23.46 -8.36 35.55
CA VAL A 87 -23.68 -8.38 34.08
C VAL A 87 -24.44 -7.15 33.64
N ASP A 88 -25.50 -6.73 34.34
CA ASP A 88 -26.28 -5.52 34.02
C ASP A 88 -25.39 -4.26 34.02
N LYS A 89 -24.55 -4.10 35.04
CA LYS A 89 -23.60 -2.98 35.11
C LYS A 89 -22.60 -3.00 33.98
N VAL A 90 -22.03 -4.17 33.68
CA VAL A 90 -21.06 -4.33 32.58
C VAL A 90 -21.73 -4.00 31.26
N ILE A 91 -22.92 -4.51 30.98
CA ILE A 91 -23.65 -4.23 29.74
C ILE A 91 -23.92 -2.72 29.59
N LYS A 92 -24.36 -2.05 30.66
CA LYS A 92 -24.60 -0.60 30.62
C LYS A 92 -23.35 0.23 30.28
N GLU A 93 -22.17 -0.26 30.68
CA GLU A 93 -20.90 0.41 30.37
C GLU A 93 -20.37 0.11 28.98
N ILE A 94 -20.59 -1.11 28.44
CA ILE A 94 -20.08 -1.53 27.13
C ILE A 94 -21.05 -1.25 25.98
N ASP A 95 -22.36 -1.24 26.23
CA ASP A 95 -23.39 -1.02 25.20
C ASP A 95 -23.62 0.48 24.93
N ILE A 96 -22.56 1.16 24.57
CA ILE A 96 -22.55 2.60 24.27
C ILE A 96 -22.41 2.82 22.76
N ARG A 97 -22.95 3.95 22.28
CA ARG A 97 -22.84 4.31 20.88
C ARG A 97 -21.38 4.56 20.51
N THR A 98 -20.85 3.73 19.61
CA THR A 98 -19.51 3.90 19.06
C THR A 98 -19.48 5.10 18.11
N LYS A 99 -18.47 5.95 18.24
CA LYS A 99 -18.25 7.08 17.35
C LYS A 99 -17.72 6.61 16.00
N GLN A 100 -18.06 7.35 14.95
CA GLN A 100 -17.55 7.12 13.60
C GLN A 100 -16.48 8.14 13.26
N VAL A 101 -15.49 7.70 12.49
CA VAL A 101 -14.37 8.53 12.04
C VAL A 101 -14.31 8.47 10.51
N LEU A 102 -14.25 9.63 9.88
CA LEU A 102 -13.89 9.77 8.47
C LEU A 102 -12.39 9.98 8.37
N ILE A 103 -11.73 9.12 7.62
CA ILE A 103 -10.30 9.21 7.34
C ILE A 103 -10.12 9.54 5.86
N GLU A 104 -9.37 10.60 5.58
CA GLU A 104 -8.97 10.99 4.23
C GLU A 104 -7.45 10.97 4.12
N ALA A 105 -6.93 10.35 3.08
CA ALA A 105 -5.51 10.39 2.78
C ALA A 105 -5.28 11.12 1.45
N PHE A 106 -4.23 11.94 1.39
CA PHE A 106 -3.79 12.60 0.16
C PHE A 106 -2.43 12.05 -0.24
N ILE A 107 -2.38 11.42 -1.39
CA ILE A 107 -1.16 10.88 -1.97
C ILE A 107 -0.84 11.73 -3.18
N VAL A 108 0.30 12.41 -3.13
CA VAL A 108 0.78 13.26 -4.22
C VAL A 108 2.06 12.66 -4.78
N GLU A 109 2.02 12.29 -6.04
CA GLU A 109 3.16 11.83 -6.80
C GLU A 109 3.50 12.87 -7.86
N ALA A 110 4.72 13.38 -7.82
CA ALA A 110 5.23 14.34 -8.80
C ALA A 110 6.46 13.74 -9.48
N ASN A 111 6.42 13.70 -10.81
CA ASN A 111 7.54 13.29 -11.65
C ASN A 111 8.03 14.49 -12.45
N SER A 112 9.35 14.65 -12.54
CA SER A 112 9.97 15.64 -13.41
C SER A 112 11.10 14.98 -14.19
N ASP A 113 10.94 14.91 -15.49
CA ASP A 113 11.93 14.38 -16.41
C ASP A 113 12.59 15.54 -17.14
N PHE A 114 13.90 15.61 -17.05
CA PHE A 114 14.70 16.58 -17.77
C PHE A 114 15.76 15.85 -18.57
N GLU A 115 15.77 16.07 -19.87
CA GLU A 115 16.77 15.53 -20.78
C GLU A 115 17.35 16.67 -21.64
N ARG A 116 18.66 16.74 -21.69
CA ARG A 116 19.38 17.67 -22.55
C ARG A 116 20.51 16.94 -23.26
N ALA A 117 20.49 16.98 -24.58
CA ALA A 117 21.53 16.37 -25.39
C ALA A 117 22.00 17.33 -26.48
N LEU A 118 23.29 17.38 -26.72
CA LEU A 118 23.91 18.13 -27.77
C LEU A 118 24.71 17.16 -28.65
N GLY A 119 24.45 17.18 -29.93
CA GLY A 119 25.10 16.30 -30.87
C GLY A 119 25.74 17.06 -32.03
N THR A 120 26.74 16.46 -32.63
CA THR A 120 27.42 16.99 -33.82
C THR A 120 27.59 15.91 -34.85
N ARG A 121 27.39 16.28 -36.13
CA ARG A 121 27.69 15.45 -37.28
C ARG A 121 28.63 16.20 -38.20
N LEU A 122 29.71 15.56 -38.62
CA LEU A 122 30.67 16.09 -39.56
C LEU A 122 30.84 15.10 -40.73
N GLY A 123 30.71 15.58 -41.94
CA GLY A 123 30.92 14.81 -43.17
C GLY A 123 31.75 15.59 -44.16
N GLY A 124 32.60 14.93 -44.90
CA GLY A 124 33.39 15.57 -45.95
C GLY A 124 33.79 14.57 -47.02
N TYR A 125 33.75 15.04 -48.26
CA TYR A 125 34.14 14.28 -49.42
C TYR A 125 34.94 15.20 -50.37
N TYR A 126 36.08 14.70 -50.86
CA TYR A 126 36.94 15.42 -51.79
C TYR A 126 37.36 14.48 -52.90
N GLN A 127 37.23 14.92 -54.17
CA GLN A 127 37.70 14.21 -55.34
C GLN A 127 38.58 15.07 -56.22
N ASN A 128 39.77 14.55 -56.55
CA ASN A 128 40.67 15.21 -57.45
C ASN A 128 41.37 14.14 -58.33
N LYS A 129 41.25 14.29 -59.66
CA LYS A 129 41.94 13.45 -60.69
C LYS A 129 41.80 11.93 -60.40
N GLY A 130 40.62 11.45 -60.11
CA GLY A 130 40.35 10.04 -59.82
C GLY A 130 40.75 9.54 -58.44
N ARG A 131 41.22 10.44 -57.56
CA ARG A 131 41.48 10.13 -56.16
C ARG A 131 40.34 10.66 -55.33
N VAL A 132 39.82 9.79 -54.50
CA VAL A 132 38.77 10.10 -53.55
C VAL A 132 39.35 10.13 -52.15
N ALA A 133 39.12 11.20 -51.41
CA ALA A 133 39.49 11.34 -50.01
C ALA A 133 38.27 11.85 -49.25
N GLY A 134 37.94 11.18 -48.17
CA GLY A 134 36.80 11.50 -47.33
C GLY A 134 36.16 10.20 -46.82
N GLY A 135 35.39 10.29 -45.79
CA GLY A 135 34.70 9.17 -45.18
C GLY A 135 33.24 9.49 -44.98
N VAL A 136 32.43 8.48 -45.15
CA VAL A 136 31.03 8.48 -44.80
C VAL A 136 30.89 7.48 -43.68
N ALA A 137 30.59 7.94 -42.49
CA ALA A 137 30.41 7.04 -41.36
C ALA A 137 29.01 6.46 -41.40
N GLY A 138 28.96 5.17 -41.60
CA GLY A 138 27.95 4.29 -41.12
C GLY A 138 26.60 4.31 -41.80
N THR A 139 26.52 3.61 -42.92
CA THR A 139 25.32 2.88 -43.21
C THR A 139 25.57 1.40 -42.95
N SER A 140 24.97 0.87 -41.96
CA SER A 140 24.91 -0.56 -41.71
C SER A 140 23.88 -1.20 -42.66
N SER A 141 23.97 -1.01 -43.92
CA SER A 141 23.21 -1.87 -44.84
C SER A 141 23.54 -1.51 -46.30
N GLY A 142 24.35 -2.32 -46.87
CA GLY A 142 24.50 -2.33 -48.32
C GLY A 142 25.93 -2.05 -48.79
N SER A 143 26.60 -3.10 -49.16
CA SER A 143 27.74 -3.14 -50.03
C SER A 143 27.59 -2.14 -51.19
N GLY A 144 28.37 -1.09 -51.14
CA GLY A 144 28.40 -0.16 -52.26
C GLY A 144 29.30 1.03 -51.98
N THR A 145 30.55 0.98 -52.36
CA THR A 145 31.50 2.07 -52.35
C THR A 145 31.27 3.09 -53.48
N ASP A 146 30.13 3.03 -54.15
CA ASP A 146 29.76 3.98 -55.19
C ASP A 146 28.92 5.13 -54.61
N VAL A 147 29.62 6.18 -54.22
CA VAL A 147 28.99 7.48 -54.04
C VAL A 147 28.74 8.04 -55.46
N ASP A 148 27.55 7.90 -55.99
CA ASP A 148 27.15 8.49 -57.24
C ASP A 148 27.10 10.02 -57.10
N LEU A 149 28.13 10.67 -57.58
CA LEU A 149 28.25 12.13 -57.54
C LEU A 149 27.24 12.85 -58.44
N ASN A 150 26.52 12.12 -59.30
CA ASN A 150 25.52 12.70 -60.18
C ASN A 150 24.14 12.80 -59.53
N ASP A 151 23.92 12.10 -58.44
CA ASP A 151 22.67 12.22 -57.69
C ASP A 151 22.76 13.33 -56.62
N ALA A 152 22.67 14.55 -57.10
CA ALA A 152 22.71 15.77 -56.31
C ALA A 152 21.53 15.86 -55.31
N GLY A 153 20.55 14.97 -55.40
CA GLY A 153 19.38 14.90 -54.52
C GLY A 153 19.61 14.08 -53.25
N ASN A 154 20.61 13.19 -53.23
CA ASN A 154 20.79 12.23 -52.16
C ASN A 154 21.84 12.62 -51.11
N LEU A 155 22.55 13.74 -51.32
CA LEU A 155 23.50 14.26 -50.33
C LEU A 155 22.83 14.87 -49.07
N GLY A 156 21.52 14.84 -48.99
CA GLY A 156 20.74 15.35 -47.85
C GLY A 156 20.39 14.30 -46.83
N SER A 157 20.70 13.02 -47.08
CA SER A 157 20.39 11.96 -46.12
C SER A 157 21.30 12.05 -44.90
N ALA A 158 20.71 11.83 -43.73
CA ALA A 158 21.39 11.85 -42.41
C ALA A 158 22.50 10.81 -42.26
N THR A 159 22.71 9.98 -43.30
CA THR A 159 23.64 8.84 -43.30
C THR A 159 25.04 9.17 -43.76
N ASP A 160 25.27 10.33 -44.37
CA ASP A 160 26.55 10.68 -44.99
C ASP A 160 27.43 11.54 -44.09
N SER A 161 27.76 11.03 -42.90
CA SER A 161 28.60 11.74 -41.93
C SER A 161 29.86 10.95 -41.58
N ILE A 162 31.03 11.58 -41.54
CA ILE A 162 32.27 10.96 -41.11
C ILE A 162 32.20 10.66 -39.60
N THR A 163 31.58 11.53 -38.84
CA THR A 163 31.29 11.36 -37.43
C THR A 163 29.80 11.59 -37.18
N ASN A 164 29.17 10.69 -36.47
CA ASN A 164 27.75 10.78 -36.14
C ASN A 164 27.56 10.71 -34.65
N PHE A 165 27.68 11.84 -33.98
CA PHE A 165 27.36 12.03 -32.56
C PHE A 165 26.08 12.87 -32.43
N ALA A 166 25.08 12.57 -33.24
CA ALA A 166 23.82 13.30 -33.15
C ALA A 166 23.09 12.99 -31.86
N ALA A 167 22.42 13.97 -31.27
CA ALA A 167 21.51 13.76 -30.15
C ALA A 167 20.32 12.92 -30.67
N THR A 168 20.08 11.79 -30.03
CA THR A 168 18.95 10.91 -30.35
C THR A 168 17.64 11.65 -30.06
N GLY A 169 16.71 11.72 -30.99
CA GLY A 169 15.44 12.42 -30.82
C GLY A 169 15.52 13.95 -30.86
N ALA A 170 16.63 14.50 -31.38
CA ALA A 170 16.81 15.95 -31.48
C ALA A 170 15.62 16.67 -32.11
N SER A 171 15.11 17.69 -31.42
CA SER A 171 14.00 18.53 -31.87
C SER A 171 14.42 19.72 -32.71
N SER A 172 15.72 20.07 -32.67
CA SER A 172 16.27 21.19 -33.44
C SER A 172 17.73 20.91 -33.89
N GLY A 173 18.12 21.49 -35.01
CA GLY A 173 19.47 21.37 -35.50
C GLY A 173 19.79 22.50 -36.49
N ILE A 174 21.07 22.84 -36.60
CA ILE A 174 21.61 23.76 -37.58
C ILE A 174 22.66 23.03 -38.39
N GLY A 175 22.49 22.99 -39.69
CA GLY A 175 23.41 22.36 -40.64
C GLY A 175 24.06 23.38 -41.57
N LEU A 176 25.34 23.20 -41.83
CA LEU A 176 26.09 23.93 -42.84
C LEU A 176 26.56 22.95 -43.93
N LEU A 177 26.19 23.24 -45.18
CA LEU A 177 26.63 22.47 -46.33
C LEU A 177 27.39 23.38 -47.29
N ARG A 178 28.66 23.03 -47.54
CA ARG A 178 29.44 23.69 -48.56
C ARG A 178 29.80 22.70 -49.66
N ARG A 179 29.40 23.02 -50.88
CA ARG A 179 29.68 22.22 -52.06
C ARG A 179 30.65 22.99 -52.98
N THR A 180 31.65 22.30 -53.48
CA THR A 180 32.58 22.79 -54.49
C THR A 180 32.60 21.79 -55.63
N THR A 181 33.23 22.15 -56.78
CA THR A 181 33.38 21.27 -57.96
C THR A 181 34.12 19.96 -57.64
N THR A 182 34.89 19.94 -56.55
CA THR A 182 35.79 18.83 -56.20
C THR A 182 35.48 18.24 -54.83
N GLY A 183 34.44 18.75 -54.14
CA GLY A 183 34.15 18.20 -52.81
C GLY A 183 32.92 18.80 -52.13
N VAL A 184 32.51 18.15 -51.07
CA VAL A 184 31.39 18.52 -50.19
C VAL A 184 31.86 18.50 -48.76
N LEU A 185 31.50 19.51 -48.01
CA LEU A 185 31.67 19.56 -46.55
C LEU A 185 30.31 19.78 -45.91
N LYS A 186 29.96 18.90 -44.96
CA LYS A 186 28.73 18.98 -44.16
C LYS A 186 29.11 19.07 -42.69
N ALA A 187 28.53 20.03 -42.01
CA ALA A 187 28.60 20.14 -40.55
C ALA A 187 27.19 20.37 -40.02
N GLU A 188 26.79 19.60 -39.02
CA GLU A 188 25.48 19.68 -38.42
C GLU A 188 25.62 19.63 -36.92
N ILE A 189 24.92 20.52 -36.23
CA ILE A 189 24.81 20.55 -34.78
C ILE A 189 23.33 20.32 -34.47
N THR A 190 23.07 19.32 -33.64
CA THR A 190 21.71 18.95 -33.20
C THR A 190 21.58 19.14 -31.70
N ALA A 191 20.44 19.61 -31.25
CA ALA A 191 20.16 19.83 -29.84
C ALA A 191 18.79 19.24 -29.48
N LEU A 192 18.74 18.62 -28.33
CA LEU A 192 17.51 18.14 -27.70
C LEU A 192 17.43 18.77 -26.30
N GLU A 193 16.28 19.31 -25.98
CA GLU A 193 15.94 19.70 -24.63
C GLU A 193 14.48 19.33 -24.39
N THR A 194 14.23 18.43 -23.42
CA THR A 194 12.90 18.02 -23.04
C THR A 194 12.71 18.23 -21.55
N LEU A 195 11.58 18.83 -21.18
CA LEU A 195 11.16 19.00 -19.80
C LEU A 195 9.74 18.44 -19.68
N GLY A 196 9.63 17.31 -19.00
CA GLY A 196 8.37 16.66 -18.67
C GLY A 196 8.06 16.86 -17.19
N MET A 197 6.87 17.34 -16.87
CA MET A 197 6.35 17.41 -15.52
C MET A 197 5.00 16.73 -15.43
N GLY A 198 4.90 15.72 -14.58
CA GLY A 198 3.66 15.02 -14.28
C GLY A 198 3.33 15.14 -12.80
N LYS A 199 2.05 15.30 -12.47
CA LYS A 199 1.56 15.28 -11.10
C LYS A 199 0.31 14.44 -11.01
N THR A 200 0.33 13.43 -10.16
CA THR A 200 -0.83 12.59 -9.84
C THR A 200 -1.24 12.83 -8.41
N ILE A 201 -2.53 12.99 -8.18
CA ILE A 201 -3.12 13.17 -6.85
C ILE A 201 -4.17 12.11 -6.66
N SER A 202 -4.04 11.31 -5.58
CA SER A 202 -5.01 10.31 -5.17
C SER A 202 -5.54 10.65 -3.78
N ASN A 203 -6.86 10.55 -3.61
CA ASN A 203 -7.52 10.88 -2.35
C ASN A 203 -8.49 9.76 -1.93
N PRO A 204 -8.00 8.66 -1.36
CA PRO A 204 -8.86 7.64 -0.78
C PRO A 204 -9.50 8.14 0.51
N LYS A 205 -10.80 7.82 0.68
CA LYS A 205 -11.59 8.18 1.85
C LYS A 205 -12.32 6.96 2.36
N VAL A 206 -12.38 6.81 3.66
CA VAL A 206 -13.10 5.71 4.30
C VAL A 206 -13.72 6.14 5.62
N PHE A 207 -14.95 5.69 5.86
CA PHE A 207 -15.62 5.79 7.15
C PHE A 207 -15.47 4.48 7.91
N THR A 208 -15.18 4.58 9.20
CA THR A 208 -15.17 3.42 10.08
C THR A 208 -15.57 3.79 11.50
N LEU A 209 -15.88 2.79 12.31
CA LEU A 209 -16.12 2.95 13.73
C LEU A 209 -14.79 3.03 14.49
N ASP A 210 -14.85 3.56 15.70
CA ASP A 210 -13.71 3.57 16.61
C ASP A 210 -13.20 2.13 16.86
N ASN A 211 -11.87 1.96 16.80
CA ASN A 211 -11.17 0.68 16.94
C ASN A 211 -11.56 -0.40 15.91
N GLN A 212 -12.12 -0.03 14.76
CA GLN A 212 -12.43 -0.94 13.67
C GLN A 212 -11.53 -0.68 12.47
N VAL A 213 -11.00 -1.76 11.91
CA VAL A 213 -10.20 -1.70 10.68
C VAL A 213 -11.09 -1.38 9.49
N ALA A 214 -10.67 -0.46 8.67
CA ALA A 214 -11.30 -0.18 7.38
C ALA A 214 -10.26 -0.21 6.28
N THR A 215 -10.66 -0.76 5.15
CA THR A 215 -9.81 -0.86 3.96
C THR A 215 -10.54 -0.31 2.75
N VAL A 216 -9.86 0.50 1.98
CA VAL A 216 -10.29 0.91 0.64
C VAL A 216 -9.21 0.55 -0.35
N THR A 217 -9.58 -0.14 -1.41
CA THR A 217 -8.66 -0.61 -2.46
C THR A 217 -9.20 -0.21 -3.82
N GLN A 218 -8.33 0.32 -4.68
CA GLN A 218 -8.65 0.65 -6.06
C GLN A 218 -7.45 0.31 -6.94
N GLY A 219 -7.64 -0.54 -7.92
CA GLY A 219 -6.55 -0.97 -8.79
C GLY A 219 -6.97 -2.00 -9.82
N GLU A 220 -6.00 -2.71 -10.35
CA GLU A 220 -6.17 -3.78 -11.32
C GLU A 220 -5.34 -5.01 -10.93
N GLU A 221 -5.81 -6.17 -11.36
CA GLU A 221 -5.06 -7.41 -11.23
C GLU A 221 -4.38 -7.76 -12.56
N ILE A 222 -3.09 -8.06 -12.50
CA ILE A 222 -2.28 -8.38 -13.66
C ILE A 222 -2.01 -9.88 -13.68
N PRO A 223 -2.38 -10.58 -14.78
CA PRO A 223 -2.08 -11.99 -14.92
C PRO A 223 -0.60 -12.20 -15.26
N TYR A 224 0.08 -13.07 -14.51
CA TYR A 224 1.42 -13.56 -14.79
C TYR A 224 1.36 -15.04 -15.13
N GLN A 225 1.92 -15.43 -16.29
CA GLN A 225 1.92 -16.79 -16.75
C GLN A 225 3.27 -17.45 -16.46
N THR A 226 3.22 -18.56 -15.76
CA THR A 226 4.39 -19.42 -15.53
C THR A 226 4.18 -20.74 -16.25
N THR A 227 5.10 -21.08 -17.16
CA THR A 227 5.07 -22.37 -17.86
C THR A 227 6.15 -23.26 -17.27
N SER A 228 5.74 -24.39 -16.69
CA SER A 228 6.63 -25.43 -16.17
C SER A 228 6.22 -26.76 -16.76
N GLU A 229 7.16 -27.49 -17.36
CA GLU A 229 6.97 -28.82 -17.94
C GLU A 229 5.73 -28.96 -18.86
N GLY A 230 5.44 -27.93 -19.67
CA GLY A 230 4.30 -27.95 -20.60
C GLY A 230 2.94 -27.61 -19.98
N THR A 231 2.89 -27.30 -18.68
CA THR A 231 1.68 -26.83 -18.01
C THR A 231 1.80 -25.32 -17.76
N THR A 232 0.85 -24.55 -18.28
CA THR A 232 0.78 -23.11 -18.04
C THR A 232 -0.10 -22.83 -16.83
N SER A 233 0.46 -22.18 -15.83
CA SER A 233 -0.27 -21.67 -14.66
C SER A 233 -0.33 -20.17 -14.70
N THR A 234 -1.51 -19.59 -14.47
CA THR A 234 -1.70 -18.15 -14.40
C THR A 234 -1.86 -17.74 -12.93
N SER A 235 -1.02 -16.82 -12.48
CA SER A 235 -1.13 -16.19 -11.17
C SER A 235 -1.48 -14.71 -11.35
N PHE A 236 -2.38 -14.20 -10.53
CA PHE A 236 -2.76 -12.79 -10.53
C PHE A 236 -1.96 -12.03 -9.48
N LYS A 237 -1.46 -10.86 -9.85
CA LYS A 237 -0.84 -9.92 -8.90
C LYS A 237 -1.60 -8.62 -8.92
N GLU A 238 -1.98 -8.17 -7.75
CA GLU A 238 -2.68 -6.92 -7.54
C GLU A 238 -1.70 -5.74 -7.69
N ALA A 239 -2.07 -4.77 -8.51
CA ALA A 239 -1.43 -3.46 -8.61
C ALA A 239 -2.49 -2.43 -8.26
N ALA A 240 -2.47 -1.95 -7.01
CA ALA A 240 -3.55 -1.15 -6.47
C ALA A 240 -3.07 -0.09 -5.47
N LEU A 241 -3.85 0.99 -5.41
CA LEU A 241 -3.86 1.89 -4.27
C LEU A 241 -4.70 1.27 -3.16
N LYS A 242 -4.08 0.94 -2.04
CA LYS A 242 -4.74 0.38 -0.86
C LYS A 242 -4.47 1.26 0.35
N LEU A 243 -5.54 1.69 1.02
CA LEU A 243 -5.48 2.32 2.32
C LEU A 243 -6.13 1.39 3.34
N GLU A 244 -5.38 0.99 4.34
CA GLU A 244 -5.88 0.28 5.50
C GLU A 244 -5.63 1.12 6.74
N VAL A 245 -6.67 1.37 7.52
CA VAL A 245 -6.59 2.27 8.68
C VAL A 245 -7.43 1.76 9.82
N THR A 246 -6.87 1.89 11.02
CA THR A 246 -7.56 1.62 12.28
C THR A 246 -7.48 2.88 13.13
N PRO A 247 -8.59 3.60 13.30
CA PRO A 247 -8.64 4.74 14.21
C PRO A 247 -8.89 4.29 15.64
N SER A 248 -8.34 5.02 16.60
CA SER A 248 -8.66 4.89 18.01
C SER A 248 -8.83 6.27 18.61
N ILE A 249 -10.05 6.61 19.00
CA ILE A 249 -10.36 7.92 19.58
C ILE A 249 -9.82 7.97 20.99
N ILE A 250 -8.91 8.91 21.24
CA ILE A 250 -8.37 9.20 22.57
C ILE A 250 -9.11 10.42 23.12
N GLY A 251 -9.14 10.56 24.44
CA GLY A 251 -9.67 11.78 25.07
C GLY A 251 -9.07 13.05 24.44
N ASP A 252 -9.74 14.19 24.61
CA ASP A 252 -9.33 15.52 24.12
C ASP A 252 -9.47 15.76 22.61
N GLY A 253 -10.27 14.96 21.89
CA GLY A 253 -10.53 15.19 20.47
C GLY A 253 -9.40 14.72 19.55
N ASN A 254 -8.45 13.96 20.06
CA ASN A 254 -7.37 13.35 19.28
C ASN A 254 -7.73 11.93 18.85
N VAL A 255 -7.26 11.54 17.68
CA VAL A 255 -7.42 10.19 17.11
C VAL A 255 -6.05 9.59 16.85
N LEU A 256 -5.80 8.42 17.44
CA LEU A 256 -4.65 7.61 17.12
C LEU A 256 -4.97 6.81 15.86
N LEU A 257 -4.20 7.00 14.80
CA LEU A 257 -4.37 6.31 13.54
C LEU A 257 -3.23 5.30 13.34
N THR A 258 -3.59 4.04 13.13
CA THR A 258 -2.67 3.05 12.61
C THR A 258 -2.97 2.91 11.12
N ILE A 259 -1.99 3.29 10.28
CA ILE A 259 -2.19 3.44 8.84
C ILE A 259 -1.20 2.56 8.09
N GLN A 260 -1.71 1.87 7.09
CA GLN A 260 -0.92 1.22 6.05
C GLN A 260 -1.43 1.70 4.69
N VAL A 261 -0.54 2.30 3.91
CA VAL A 261 -0.81 2.78 2.55
C VAL A 261 0.09 2.04 1.59
N ASN A 262 -0.50 1.42 0.60
CA ASN A 262 0.20 0.82 -0.53
C ASN A 262 -0.25 1.53 -1.81
N ASN A 263 0.70 1.95 -2.63
CA ASN A 263 0.43 2.52 -3.95
C ASN A 263 1.28 1.76 -4.97
N ASP A 264 0.69 0.71 -5.52
CA ASP A 264 1.32 -0.19 -6.47
C ASP A 264 0.86 0.18 -7.88
N THR A 265 1.79 0.57 -8.75
CA THR A 265 1.49 0.98 -10.12
C THR A 265 2.23 0.11 -11.14
N PRO A 266 1.53 -0.40 -12.18
CA PRO A 266 2.18 -1.18 -13.22
C PRO A 266 2.99 -0.28 -14.16
N ASN A 267 4.21 -0.69 -14.47
CA ASN A 267 5.04 0.00 -15.45
C ASN A 267 4.80 -0.56 -16.88
N ARG A 268 3.82 -0.01 -17.57
CA ARG A 268 3.44 -0.42 -18.93
C ARG A 268 4.42 0.04 -20.00
N ALA A 269 5.34 0.94 -19.69
CA ALA A 269 6.37 1.41 -20.63
C ALA A 269 7.37 0.31 -21.03
N ALA A 270 7.45 -0.78 -20.27
CA ALA A 270 8.32 -1.92 -20.57
C ALA A 270 7.88 -2.74 -21.79
N GLY A 271 6.68 -2.52 -22.35
CA GLY A 271 6.20 -3.21 -23.57
C GLY A 271 6.02 -4.72 -23.40
N SER A 272 5.91 -5.19 -22.18
CA SER A 272 5.72 -6.61 -21.83
C SER A 272 4.26 -6.86 -21.45
N ASP A 273 3.73 -8.03 -21.81
CA ASP A 273 2.43 -8.51 -21.35
C ASP A 273 2.41 -8.72 -19.82
N GLU A 274 3.60 -8.85 -19.23
CA GLU A 274 3.82 -8.97 -17.78
C GLU A 274 4.63 -7.75 -17.28
N PRO A 275 3.99 -6.60 -17.04
CA PRO A 275 4.69 -5.40 -16.65
C PRO A 275 5.22 -5.50 -15.20
N PRO A 276 6.41 -4.97 -14.91
CA PRO A 276 6.89 -4.85 -13.54
C PRO A 276 6.00 -3.88 -12.75
N ILE A 277 5.78 -4.19 -11.46
CA ILE A 277 4.98 -3.38 -10.56
C ILE A 277 5.91 -2.52 -9.69
N ASN A 278 5.74 -1.21 -9.77
CA ASN A 278 6.38 -0.26 -8.86
C ASN A 278 5.59 -0.24 -7.56
N LYS A 279 6.26 -0.49 -6.45
CA LYS A 279 5.65 -0.56 -5.12
C LYS A 279 6.06 0.63 -4.26
N MET A 280 5.08 1.23 -3.61
CA MET A 280 5.28 2.20 -2.54
C MET A 280 4.43 1.78 -1.34
N GLU A 281 5.06 1.55 -0.21
CA GLU A 281 4.39 1.16 1.03
C GLU A 281 4.81 2.07 2.17
N ILE A 282 3.84 2.55 2.94
CA ILE A 282 4.04 3.33 4.15
C ILE A 282 3.23 2.69 5.26
N VAL A 283 3.89 2.30 6.34
CA VAL A 283 3.27 1.79 7.57
C VAL A 283 3.66 2.69 8.71
N THR A 284 2.68 3.30 9.36
CA THR A 284 2.94 4.24 10.45
C THR A 284 1.80 4.29 11.45
N LYS A 285 2.11 4.83 12.61
CA LYS A 285 1.15 5.12 13.67
C LYS A 285 1.34 6.56 14.11
N LEU A 286 0.28 7.34 14.11
CA LEU A 286 0.32 8.77 14.42
C LEU A 286 -0.91 9.23 15.18
N LEU A 287 -0.75 10.32 15.91
CA LEU A 287 -1.81 10.98 16.63
C LEU A 287 -2.19 12.26 15.88
N VAL A 288 -3.47 12.41 15.57
CA VAL A 288 -4.00 13.56 14.81
C VAL A 288 -5.17 14.14 15.58
N ALA A 289 -5.23 15.47 15.67
CA ALA A 289 -6.41 16.15 16.19
C ALA A 289 -7.54 16.15 15.15
N ASP A 290 -8.78 16.19 15.61
CA ASP A 290 -9.94 16.21 14.72
C ASP A 290 -9.88 17.43 13.77
N GLY A 291 -9.95 17.18 12.46
CA GLY A 291 -9.88 18.19 11.41
C GLY A 291 -8.46 18.63 11.00
N ASP A 292 -7.41 18.12 11.64
CA ASP A 292 -6.04 18.47 11.28
C ASP A 292 -5.51 17.63 10.12
N ILE A 293 -4.54 18.20 9.39
CA ILE A 293 -3.82 17.56 8.30
C ILE A 293 -2.37 17.37 8.71
N VAL A 294 -1.90 16.13 8.65
CA VAL A 294 -0.53 15.75 9.03
C VAL A 294 0.16 15.09 7.86
N VAL A 295 1.42 15.45 7.61
CA VAL A 295 2.27 14.77 6.64
C VAL A 295 2.83 13.49 7.26
N ILE A 296 2.46 12.36 6.69
CA ILE A 296 2.83 11.03 7.19
C ILE A 296 4.26 10.68 6.79
N GLY A 297 4.67 11.06 5.59
CA GLY A 297 5.97 10.74 5.04
C GLY A 297 6.05 11.00 3.54
N GLY A 298 7.17 10.67 2.95
CA GLY A 298 7.38 10.79 1.50
C GLY A 298 8.74 10.23 1.09
N ILE A 299 8.86 9.93 -0.19
CA ILE A 299 10.08 9.42 -0.81
C ILE A 299 10.46 10.37 -1.93
N LYS A 300 11.69 10.86 -1.90
CA LYS A 300 12.28 11.62 -3.00
C LYS A 300 13.41 10.80 -3.64
N LYS A 301 13.28 10.52 -4.93
CA LYS A 301 14.28 9.83 -5.72
C LYS A 301 14.83 10.79 -6.78
N ASN A 302 16.14 11.02 -6.78
CA ASN A 302 16.83 11.73 -7.86
C ASN A 302 17.70 10.74 -8.61
N VAL A 303 17.56 10.72 -9.93
CA VAL A 303 18.44 9.96 -10.83
C VAL A 303 19.22 10.99 -11.62
N ILE A 304 20.55 10.98 -11.50
CA ILE A 304 21.46 11.81 -12.25
C ILE A 304 22.23 10.85 -13.16
N ALA A 305 22.06 10.99 -14.47
CA ALA A 305 22.75 10.22 -15.50
C ALA A 305 23.89 11.05 -16.13
#